data_0c4b939bd8e0dc00e8d126b132459188
#
_entry.id   0c4b939bd8e0dc00e8d126b132459188
#
_cell.length_a   1.000
_cell.length_b   1.000
_cell.length_c   1.000
_cell.angle_alpha   90.00
_cell.angle_beta   90.00
_cell.angle_gamma   90.00
#
_symmetry.space_group_name_H-M   'P 1'
#
loop_
_entity.id
_entity.type
_entity.pdbx_description
1 polymer ?
#
loop_
_entity_poly.entity_id
_entity_poly.type
_entity_poly.pdbx_seq_one_letter_code
_entity_poly.pdbx_strand_id
1 'polypeptide(L)'
;QESRGLGDVYKRQIVYYVSVTTVGTIATDWANDGVFGDGWHLFGIGTSAYEEDADSYTQATNALDAYGVLVTDDEDAIDVDATKKKMAELDAKGSSEASVKYEVEDEETLATDEIDVYYDAVPDGVDEETVNGMSFKDAEKYVNEKGLEEPDPADYGVWVPGIPALLDKALLNDEGNPVCAEPLYGLIMDGIVAGVGAVLGFVPQMLVLFIFLAFLEACGYMARIAFIMD
;
A
#
# COMPACT_ATOMS: atom_id res chain seq x y z
N GLN A 1 -23.81 -37.60 22.66
CA GLN A 1 -24.39 -36.84 21.55
C GLN A 1 -23.92 -35.38 21.55
N GLU A 2 -23.66 -34.74 22.71
CA GLU A 2 -23.18 -33.35 22.81
C GLU A 2 -21.79 -33.10 22.17
N SER A 3 -20.88 -34.05 22.24
CA SER A 3 -19.52 -33.88 21.69
C SER A 3 -19.45 -33.82 20.14
N ARG A 4 -20.46 -34.40 19.45
CA ARG A 4 -20.53 -34.33 17.99
C ARG A 4 -21.06 -32.99 17.50
N GLY A 5 -21.98 -32.38 18.22
CA GLY A 5 -22.50 -31.04 17.89
C GLY A 5 -21.45 -29.94 18.02
N LEU A 6 -20.63 -29.99 19.07
CA LEU A 6 -19.51 -29.05 19.24
C LEU A 6 -18.48 -29.15 18.11
N GLY A 7 -18.11 -30.35 17.68
CA GLY A 7 -17.19 -30.55 16.57
C GLY A 7 -17.65 -29.94 15.24
N ASP A 8 -18.94 -29.95 14.99
CA ASP A 8 -19.52 -29.38 13.76
C ASP A 8 -19.61 -27.83 13.83
N VAL A 9 -19.83 -27.27 15.02
CA VAL A 9 -19.77 -25.82 15.25
C VAL A 9 -18.36 -25.29 15.02
N TYR A 10 -17.34 -25.95 15.59
CA TYR A 10 -15.94 -25.58 15.41
C TYR A 10 -15.49 -25.68 13.94
N LYS A 11 -15.88 -26.75 13.23
CA LYS A 11 -15.56 -26.88 11.80
C LYS A 11 -16.16 -25.74 10.97
N ARG A 12 -17.39 -25.37 11.27
CA ARG A 12 -18.06 -24.23 10.62
C ARG A 12 -17.33 -22.92 10.90
N GLN A 13 -16.96 -22.70 12.14
CA GLN A 13 -16.25 -21.49 12.57
C GLN A 13 -14.86 -21.39 11.93
N ILE A 14 -14.14 -22.50 11.80
CA ILE A 14 -12.84 -22.55 11.11
C ILE A 14 -13.02 -22.27 9.61
N VAL A 15 -14.00 -22.89 8.96
CA VAL A 15 -14.27 -22.65 7.53
C VAL A 15 -14.67 -21.19 7.30
N TYR A 16 -15.53 -20.64 8.15
CA TYR A 16 -15.91 -19.23 8.07
C TYR A 16 -14.70 -18.30 8.28
N TYR A 17 -13.91 -18.55 9.32
CA TYR A 17 -12.73 -17.77 9.62
C TYR A 17 -11.71 -17.80 8.47
N VAL A 18 -11.36 -18.99 7.98
CA VAL A 18 -10.42 -19.15 6.86
C VAL A 18 -10.97 -18.54 5.58
N SER A 19 -12.27 -18.71 5.28
CA SER A 19 -12.86 -18.17 4.05
C SER A 19 -12.94 -16.66 4.04
N VAL A 20 -13.43 -16.07 5.14
CA VAL A 20 -13.71 -14.63 5.18
C VAL A 20 -12.48 -13.85 5.59
N THR A 21 -11.75 -14.33 6.60
CA THR A 21 -10.64 -13.57 7.19
C THR A 21 -9.31 -13.76 6.46
N THR A 22 -9.13 -14.88 5.74
CA THR A 22 -7.86 -15.12 5.04
C THR A 22 -8.03 -15.03 3.54
N VAL A 23 -8.85 -15.90 2.95
CA VAL A 23 -9.00 -15.95 1.48
C VAL A 23 -9.78 -14.73 0.99
N GLY A 24 -10.81 -14.32 1.73
CA GLY A 24 -11.61 -13.13 1.39
C GLY A 24 -10.78 -11.84 1.43
N THR A 25 -9.99 -11.65 2.49
CA THR A 25 -9.13 -10.48 2.63
C THR A 25 -8.08 -10.44 1.53
N ILE A 26 -7.29 -11.51 1.35
CA ILE A 26 -6.28 -11.60 0.27
C ILE A 26 -6.89 -11.30 -1.11
N ALA A 27 -8.08 -11.83 -1.39
CA ALA A 27 -8.73 -11.60 -2.68
C ALA A 27 -9.24 -10.16 -2.83
N THR A 28 -9.66 -9.54 -1.72
CA THR A 28 -10.12 -8.15 -1.70
C THR A 28 -8.95 -7.19 -1.85
N ASP A 29 -7.88 -7.40 -1.09
CA ASP A 29 -6.65 -6.60 -1.15
C ASP A 29 -6.04 -6.68 -2.56
N TRP A 30 -5.91 -7.90 -3.12
CA TRP A 30 -5.47 -8.06 -4.51
C TRP A 30 -6.36 -7.33 -5.51
N ALA A 31 -7.67 -7.27 -5.30
CA ALA A 31 -8.57 -6.56 -6.19
C ALA A 31 -8.46 -5.03 -6.01
N ASN A 32 -8.37 -4.55 -4.78
CA ASN A 32 -8.29 -3.13 -4.49
C ASN A 32 -6.93 -2.55 -4.90
N ASP A 33 -5.85 -3.13 -4.38
CA ASP A 33 -4.51 -2.57 -4.55
C ASP A 33 -3.90 -2.98 -5.90
N GLY A 34 -4.20 -4.20 -6.34
CA GLY A 34 -3.71 -4.71 -7.61
C GLY A 34 -4.53 -4.27 -8.81
N VAL A 35 -5.82 -4.65 -8.88
CA VAL A 35 -6.64 -4.44 -10.09
C VAL A 35 -7.12 -2.99 -10.19
N PHE A 36 -7.57 -2.41 -9.09
CA PHE A 36 -8.14 -1.05 -9.03
C PHE A 36 -7.18 -0.03 -8.42
N GLY A 37 -6.03 -0.44 -7.90
CA GLY A 37 -4.92 0.39 -7.49
C GLY A 37 -3.79 0.39 -8.53
N ASP A 38 -2.55 0.41 -8.06
CA ASP A 38 -1.36 0.60 -8.87
C ASP A 38 -1.03 -0.59 -9.76
N GLY A 39 -1.34 -1.80 -9.31
CA GLY A 39 -1.03 -3.04 -10.00
C GLY A 39 -0.48 -4.12 -9.07
N TRP A 40 0.05 -5.19 -9.65
CA TRP A 40 0.63 -6.29 -8.87
C TRP A 40 1.75 -7.02 -9.63
N HIS A 41 2.67 -7.62 -8.87
CA HIS A 41 3.65 -8.54 -9.43
C HIS A 41 3.01 -9.91 -9.71
N LEU A 42 3.22 -10.41 -10.91
CA LEU A 42 2.67 -11.70 -11.33
C LEU A 42 3.21 -12.83 -10.42
N PHE A 43 2.28 -13.56 -9.79
CA PHE A 43 2.57 -14.59 -8.77
C PHE A 43 3.31 -14.09 -7.51
N GLY A 44 3.31 -12.79 -7.24
CA GLY A 44 4.00 -12.19 -6.11
C GLY A 44 5.54 -12.22 -6.22
N ILE A 45 6.07 -12.47 -7.43
CA ILE A 45 7.52 -12.51 -7.63
C ILE A 45 8.06 -11.10 -7.73
N GLY A 46 8.88 -10.71 -6.77
CA GLY A 46 9.46 -9.37 -6.68
C GLY A 46 8.75 -8.42 -5.71
N THR A 47 7.53 -8.73 -5.27
CA THR A 47 6.75 -7.87 -4.35
C THR A 47 7.54 -7.48 -3.11
N SER A 48 8.09 -8.44 -2.36
CA SER A 48 8.84 -8.12 -1.13
C SER A 48 10.08 -7.26 -1.36
N ALA A 49 10.76 -7.43 -2.50
CA ALA A 49 11.94 -6.62 -2.82
C ALA A 49 11.56 -5.20 -3.24
N TYR A 50 10.45 -5.06 -3.94
CA TYR A 50 9.87 -3.77 -4.27
C TYR A 50 9.39 -3.04 -3.02
N GLU A 51 8.59 -3.71 -2.15
CA GLU A 51 8.10 -3.14 -0.90
C GLU A 51 9.25 -2.66 0.00
N GLU A 52 10.32 -3.46 0.16
CA GLU A 52 11.50 -3.08 0.94
C GLU A 52 12.18 -1.82 0.39
N ASP A 53 12.31 -1.71 -0.93
CA ASP A 53 12.93 -0.52 -1.55
C ASP A 53 11.98 0.68 -1.54
N ALA A 54 10.68 0.50 -1.73
CA ALA A 54 9.66 1.54 -1.62
C ALA A 54 9.56 2.10 -0.19
N ASP A 55 9.56 1.22 0.83
CA ASP A 55 9.61 1.63 2.23
C ASP A 55 10.89 2.42 2.54
N SER A 56 12.04 1.95 2.02
CA SER A 56 13.31 2.65 2.20
C SER A 56 13.32 4.03 1.54
N TYR A 57 12.73 4.15 0.36
CA TYR A 57 12.56 5.41 -0.34
C TYR A 57 11.65 6.37 0.45
N THR A 58 10.49 5.90 0.90
CA THR A 58 9.54 6.67 1.70
C THR A 58 10.17 7.14 3.02
N GLN A 59 10.88 6.27 3.73
CA GLN A 59 11.58 6.64 4.96
C GLN A 59 12.69 7.67 4.70
N ALA A 60 13.39 7.56 3.57
CA ALA A 60 14.43 8.53 3.19
C ALA A 60 13.82 9.90 2.86
N THR A 61 12.76 9.96 2.08
CA THR A 61 12.08 11.22 1.73
C THR A 61 11.45 11.86 2.95
N ASN A 62 10.79 11.10 3.84
CA ASN A 62 10.26 11.59 5.11
C ASN A 62 11.38 12.19 5.98
N ALA A 63 12.54 11.52 6.06
CA ALA A 63 13.67 12.04 6.84
C ALA A 63 14.25 13.33 6.27
N LEU A 64 14.30 13.47 4.94
CA LEU A 64 14.76 14.69 4.29
C LEU A 64 13.74 15.83 4.43
N ASP A 65 12.46 15.54 4.31
CA ASP A 65 11.41 16.55 4.43
C ASP A 65 11.26 17.05 5.87
N ALA A 66 11.30 16.14 6.85
CA ALA A 66 11.26 16.50 8.27
C ALA A 66 12.35 17.52 8.67
N TYR A 67 13.52 17.47 8.03
CA TYR A 67 14.61 18.44 8.21
C TYR A 67 14.57 19.59 7.19
N GLY A 68 13.53 19.68 6.34
CA GLY A 68 13.33 20.77 5.38
C GLY A 68 14.39 20.86 4.29
N VAL A 69 15.04 19.73 3.97
CA VAL A 69 16.04 19.66 2.91
C VAL A 69 15.50 19.13 1.60
N LEU A 70 14.36 18.43 1.61
CA LEU A 70 13.68 18.01 0.41
C LEU A 70 13.26 19.26 -0.38
N VAL A 71 13.48 19.25 -1.67
CA VAL A 71 13.10 20.33 -2.57
C VAL A 71 12.30 19.72 -3.70
N THR A 72 11.06 20.20 -3.86
CA THR A 72 10.20 19.87 -4.98
C THR A 72 10.13 21.06 -5.94
N ASP A 73 9.92 20.80 -7.21
CA ASP A 73 9.63 21.82 -8.23
C ASP A 73 8.12 22.16 -8.29
N ASP A 74 7.73 22.97 -9.28
CA ASP A 74 6.34 23.42 -9.45
C ASP A 74 5.37 22.28 -9.84
N GLU A 75 5.88 21.11 -10.21
CA GLU A 75 5.10 19.91 -10.58
C GLU A 75 5.22 18.81 -9.49
N ASP A 76 5.64 19.18 -8.27
CA ASP A 76 5.88 18.30 -7.12
C ASP A 76 6.99 17.26 -7.35
N ALA A 77 7.76 17.33 -8.45
CA ALA A 77 8.89 16.46 -8.68
C ALA A 77 10.09 16.86 -7.82
N ILE A 78 10.82 15.87 -7.30
CA ILE A 78 11.98 16.13 -6.42
C ILE A 78 13.14 16.70 -7.25
N ASP A 79 13.57 17.93 -6.90
CA ASP A 79 14.83 18.49 -7.40
C ASP A 79 16.02 17.88 -6.63
N VAL A 80 16.59 16.86 -7.25
CA VAL A 80 17.68 16.06 -6.67
C VAL A 80 18.93 16.90 -6.38
N ASP A 81 19.27 17.83 -7.28
CA ASP A 81 20.47 18.65 -7.13
C ASP A 81 20.32 19.70 -6.02
N ALA A 82 19.15 20.35 -5.97
CA ALA A 82 18.83 21.30 -4.90
C ALA A 82 18.72 20.60 -3.53
N THR A 83 18.13 19.42 -3.49
CA THR A 83 18.03 18.58 -2.29
C THR A 83 19.43 18.18 -1.77
N LYS A 84 20.29 17.65 -2.63
CA LYS A 84 21.68 17.30 -2.26
C LYS A 84 22.46 18.49 -1.74
N LYS A 85 22.26 19.66 -2.31
CA LYS A 85 22.90 20.89 -1.82
C LYS A 85 22.43 21.27 -0.42
N LYS A 86 21.11 21.23 -0.16
CA LYS A 86 20.56 21.51 1.18
C LYS A 86 21.00 20.47 2.21
N MET A 87 21.05 19.19 1.83
CA MET A 87 21.57 18.11 2.67
C MET A 87 23.01 18.42 3.12
N ALA A 88 23.90 18.74 2.18
CA ALA A 88 25.29 19.07 2.51
C ALA A 88 25.41 20.32 3.37
N GLU A 89 24.54 21.33 3.19
CA GLU A 89 24.51 22.52 4.03
C GLU A 89 24.08 22.22 5.48
N LEU A 90 23.07 21.34 5.64
CA LEU A 90 22.59 20.89 6.94
C LEU A 90 23.64 20.00 7.63
N ASP A 91 24.27 19.09 6.90
CA ASP A 91 25.32 18.22 7.43
C ASP A 91 26.53 19.04 7.96
N ALA A 92 26.94 20.06 7.23
CA ALA A 92 28.01 20.96 7.65
C ALA A 92 27.67 21.75 8.92
N LYS A 93 26.39 22.03 9.19
CA LYS A 93 25.92 22.75 10.39
C LYS A 93 25.60 21.82 11.54
N GLY A 94 25.21 20.60 11.26
CA GLY A 94 24.59 19.67 12.20
C GLY A 94 23.17 20.10 12.60
N SER A 95 22.41 19.20 13.21
CA SER A 95 21.15 19.54 13.85
C SER A 95 21.37 19.88 15.33
N SER A 96 20.65 20.87 15.85
CA SER A 96 20.61 21.17 17.28
C SER A 96 19.67 20.21 18.04
N GLU A 97 18.79 19.51 17.35
CA GLU A 97 17.80 18.59 17.89
C GLU A 97 18.16 17.16 17.52
N ALA A 98 18.03 16.23 18.47
CA ALA A 98 18.32 14.81 18.24
C ALA A 98 17.23 14.16 17.36
N SER A 99 15.98 14.61 17.49
CA SER A 99 14.85 14.23 16.64
C SER A 99 13.94 15.41 16.37
N VAL A 100 13.20 15.36 15.30
CA VAL A 100 12.11 16.27 14.94
C VAL A 100 10.83 15.48 14.77
N LYS A 101 9.69 16.12 15.03
CA LYS A 101 8.39 15.53 14.79
C LYS A 101 7.95 15.80 13.37
N TYR A 102 7.45 14.76 12.73
CA TYR A 102 6.97 14.80 11.36
C TYR A 102 5.59 14.17 11.26
N GLU A 103 4.70 14.82 10.55
CA GLU A 103 3.34 14.34 10.31
C GLU A 103 3.32 13.51 9.03
N VAL A 104 2.88 12.25 9.13
CA VAL A 104 2.66 11.36 7.99
C VAL A 104 1.17 11.15 7.84
N GLU A 105 0.65 11.32 6.65
CA GLU A 105 -0.73 11.00 6.32
C GLU A 105 -0.82 9.54 5.86
N ASP A 106 -1.68 8.77 6.51
CA ASP A 106 -2.01 7.41 6.10
C ASP A 106 -2.94 7.46 4.87
N GLU A 107 -2.50 6.91 3.76
CA GLU A 107 -3.20 6.98 2.47
C GLU A 107 -4.57 6.28 2.48
N GLU A 108 -4.76 5.26 3.32
CA GLU A 108 -6.02 4.52 3.38
C GLU A 108 -7.05 5.20 4.29
N THR A 109 -6.61 5.70 5.44
CA THR A 109 -7.49 6.24 6.48
C THR A 109 -7.59 7.76 6.46
N LEU A 110 -6.70 8.45 5.73
CA LEU A 110 -6.49 9.90 5.76
C LEU A 110 -6.26 10.41 7.19
N ALA A 111 -5.79 9.54 8.07
CA ALA A 111 -5.38 9.91 9.41
C ALA A 111 -3.95 10.44 9.37
N THR A 112 -3.69 11.48 10.16
CA THR A 112 -2.33 12.02 10.29
C THR A 112 -1.72 11.49 11.57
N ASP A 113 -0.62 10.75 11.43
CA ASP A 113 0.17 10.26 12.54
C ASP A 113 1.45 11.08 12.70
N GLU A 114 1.86 11.32 13.94
CA GLU A 114 3.08 12.05 14.25
C GLU A 114 4.19 11.06 14.60
N ILE A 115 5.26 11.05 13.81
CA ILE A 115 6.42 10.19 14.03
C ILE A 115 7.66 11.02 14.39
N ASP A 116 8.60 10.44 15.14
CA ASP A 116 9.89 11.03 15.45
C ASP A 116 10.93 10.66 14.36
N VAL A 117 11.57 11.67 13.78
CA VAL A 117 12.65 11.51 12.80
C VAL A 117 13.98 11.92 13.44
N TYR A 118 14.88 10.96 13.59
CA TYR A 118 16.18 11.17 14.23
C TYR A 118 17.22 11.72 13.26
N TYR A 119 18.17 12.55 13.80
CA TYR A 119 19.24 13.12 12.99
C TYR A 119 20.36 12.11 12.71
N ASP A 120 20.99 11.56 13.76
CA ASP A 120 22.18 10.69 13.62
C ASP A 120 21.81 9.21 13.43
N ALA A 121 21.06 8.63 14.38
CA ALA A 121 20.66 7.24 14.34
C ALA A 121 19.37 7.03 15.15
N VAL A 122 18.54 6.11 14.70
CA VAL A 122 17.36 5.68 15.46
C VAL A 122 17.81 4.88 16.67
N PRO A 123 17.39 5.22 17.92
CA PRO A 123 17.79 4.49 19.11
C PRO A 123 17.22 3.08 19.14
N ASP A 124 17.97 2.13 19.70
CA ASP A 124 17.48 0.76 19.91
C ASP A 124 16.29 0.71 20.89
N GLY A 125 15.28 -0.06 20.54
CA GLY A 125 14.14 -0.34 21.41
C GLY A 125 13.04 0.74 21.44
N VAL A 126 13.04 1.66 20.50
CA VAL A 126 11.90 2.54 20.22
C VAL A 126 10.80 1.75 19.50
N ASP A 127 9.57 2.22 19.62
CA ASP A 127 8.42 1.63 18.92
C ASP A 127 8.48 2.03 17.44
N GLU A 128 8.56 1.03 16.57
CA GLU A 128 8.66 1.20 15.12
C GLU A 128 7.47 1.96 14.52
N GLU A 129 6.29 1.92 15.16
CA GLU A 129 5.10 2.65 14.71
C GLU A 129 5.18 4.17 15.00
N THR A 130 6.06 4.58 15.91
CA THR A 130 6.17 5.98 16.36
C THR A 130 7.40 6.70 15.84
N VAL A 131 8.22 6.03 15.04
CA VAL A 131 9.48 6.58 14.54
C VAL A 131 9.64 6.31 13.05
N ASN A 132 10.30 7.23 12.35
CA ASN A 132 10.79 6.94 11.01
C ASN A 132 11.93 5.92 11.11
N GLY A 133 11.83 4.80 10.38
CA GLY A 133 12.84 3.72 10.43
C GLY A 133 14.23 4.15 9.95
N MET A 134 14.31 5.26 9.21
CA MET A 134 15.57 5.83 8.69
C MET A 134 15.85 7.19 9.33
N SER A 135 17.08 7.38 9.84
CA SER A 135 17.55 8.69 10.32
C SER A 135 17.93 9.61 9.15
N PHE A 136 18.08 10.91 9.43
CA PHE A 136 18.59 11.86 8.42
C PHE A 136 19.94 11.42 7.83
N LYS A 137 20.85 10.93 8.65
CA LYS A 137 22.16 10.45 8.21
C LYS A 137 22.09 9.19 7.37
N ASP A 138 21.18 8.28 7.68
CA ASP A 138 20.95 7.09 6.89
C ASP A 138 20.28 7.47 5.56
N ALA A 139 19.35 8.42 5.56
CA ALA A 139 18.73 8.96 4.35
C ALA A 139 19.77 9.65 3.45
N GLU A 140 20.70 10.44 4.01
CA GLU A 140 21.81 11.02 3.26
C GLU A 140 22.65 9.95 2.56
N LYS A 141 22.96 8.87 3.26
CA LYS A 141 23.69 7.73 2.71
C LYS A 141 22.89 7.04 1.60
N TYR A 142 21.61 6.79 1.84
CA TYR A 142 20.70 6.20 0.88
C TYR A 142 20.67 7.00 -0.43
N VAL A 143 20.48 8.32 -0.36
CA VAL A 143 20.45 9.21 -1.52
C VAL A 143 21.78 9.22 -2.29
N ASN A 144 22.89 9.12 -1.59
CA ASN A 144 24.21 9.09 -2.24
C ASN A 144 24.47 7.73 -2.94
N GLU A 145 23.90 6.64 -2.44
CA GLU A 145 24.08 5.28 -2.99
C GLU A 145 23.04 4.94 -4.08
N LYS A 146 21.77 5.25 -3.86
CA LYS A 146 20.64 4.86 -4.73
C LYS A 146 20.01 6.02 -5.51
N GLY A 147 20.17 7.25 -5.04
CA GLY A 147 19.48 8.42 -5.62
C GLY A 147 18.16 8.74 -4.91
N LEU A 148 17.34 9.59 -5.55
CA LEU A 148 15.99 10.00 -5.13
C LEU A 148 14.97 9.71 -6.23
N GLU A 149 15.18 8.61 -6.96
CA GLU A 149 14.17 8.13 -7.91
C GLU A 149 13.28 7.13 -7.18
N GLU A 150 11.97 7.30 -7.36
CA GLU A 150 11.00 6.35 -6.81
C GLU A 150 11.20 4.98 -7.46
N PRO A 151 11.20 3.88 -6.68
CA PRO A 151 11.39 2.54 -7.22
C PRO A 151 10.27 2.17 -8.22
N ASP A 152 10.64 1.79 -9.44
CA ASP A 152 9.67 1.30 -10.42
C ASP A 152 9.35 -0.19 -10.14
N PRO A 153 8.09 -0.53 -9.84
CA PRO A 153 7.72 -1.93 -9.60
C PRO A 153 8.08 -2.87 -10.76
N ALA A 154 8.18 -2.37 -11.99
CA ALA A 154 8.55 -3.17 -13.15
C ALA A 154 10.01 -3.69 -13.14
N ASP A 155 10.89 -3.07 -12.35
CA ASP A 155 12.30 -3.49 -12.22
C ASP A 155 12.47 -4.73 -11.32
N TYR A 156 11.47 -5.05 -10.50
CA TYR A 156 11.52 -6.14 -9.52
C TYR A 156 10.88 -7.44 -9.99
N GLY A 157 10.20 -7.43 -11.14
CA GLY A 157 9.55 -8.63 -11.66
C GLY A 157 8.59 -8.36 -12.81
N VAL A 158 7.69 -9.30 -13.05
CA VAL A 158 6.65 -9.11 -14.06
C VAL A 158 5.51 -8.30 -13.44
N TRP A 159 5.56 -7.01 -13.69
CA TRP A 159 4.53 -6.09 -13.22
C TRP A 159 3.31 -6.08 -14.12
N VAL A 160 2.13 -6.18 -13.52
CA VAL A 160 0.83 -6.05 -14.19
C VAL A 160 0.18 -4.77 -13.66
N PRO A 161 0.15 -3.69 -14.44
CA PRO A 161 -0.42 -2.43 -13.99
C PRO A 161 -1.92 -2.57 -13.75
N GLY A 162 -2.43 -1.86 -12.76
CA GLY A 162 -3.84 -1.78 -12.45
C GLY A 162 -4.66 -1.07 -13.54
N ILE A 163 -5.98 -1.08 -13.40
CA ILE A 163 -6.88 -0.42 -14.35
C ILE A 163 -6.63 1.09 -14.40
N PRO A 164 -6.42 1.80 -13.26
CA PRO A 164 -6.08 3.23 -13.29
C PRO A 164 -4.84 3.50 -14.15
N ALA A 165 -3.73 2.84 -13.88
CA ALA A 165 -2.48 3.01 -14.62
C ALA A 165 -2.60 2.70 -16.13
N LEU A 166 -3.42 1.71 -16.49
CA LEU A 166 -3.73 1.42 -17.90
C LEU A 166 -4.55 2.53 -18.58
N LEU A 167 -5.49 3.12 -17.83
CA LEU A 167 -6.31 4.23 -18.32
C LEU A 167 -5.50 5.53 -18.41
N ASP A 168 -4.62 5.79 -17.45
CA ASP A 168 -3.69 6.91 -17.50
C ASP A 168 -2.84 6.84 -18.76
N LYS A 169 -2.23 5.71 -19.02
CA LYS A 169 -1.44 5.47 -20.23
C LYS A 169 -2.25 5.63 -21.52
N ALA A 170 -3.56 5.40 -21.47
CA ALA A 170 -4.45 5.55 -22.62
C ALA A 170 -5.01 6.98 -22.78
N LEU A 171 -5.16 7.72 -21.68
CA LEU A 171 -5.78 9.04 -21.62
C LEU A 171 -4.77 10.19 -21.52
N LEU A 172 -3.52 9.90 -21.13
CA LEU A 172 -2.43 10.87 -21.11
C LEU A 172 -1.58 10.75 -22.38
N ASN A 173 -0.99 11.85 -22.80
CA ASN A 173 0.03 11.86 -23.84
C ASN A 173 1.43 11.65 -23.24
N ASP A 174 2.46 11.55 -24.09
CA ASP A 174 3.86 11.33 -23.63
C ASP A 174 4.40 12.47 -22.74
N GLU A 175 3.69 13.59 -22.63
CA GLU A 175 4.04 14.74 -21.80
C GLU A 175 3.24 14.74 -20.47
N GLY A 176 2.46 13.70 -20.18
CA GLY A 176 1.65 13.59 -18.97
C GLY A 176 0.36 14.45 -18.98
N ASN A 177 0.05 15.11 -20.10
CA ASN A 177 -1.17 15.91 -20.21
C ASN A 177 -2.35 15.08 -20.71
N PRO A 178 -3.57 15.26 -20.18
CA PRO A 178 -4.73 14.53 -20.63
C PRO A 178 -5.05 14.86 -22.10
N VAL A 179 -5.26 13.83 -22.90
CA VAL A 179 -5.67 13.94 -24.31
C VAL A 179 -7.10 14.49 -24.40
N CYS A 180 -7.89 14.31 -23.36
CA CYS A 180 -9.23 14.87 -23.21
C CYS A 180 -9.23 16.11 -22.31
N ALA A 181 -10.38 16.83 -22.24
CA ALA A 181 -10.51 17.96 -21.34
C ALA A 181 -10.28 17.53 -19.87
N GLU A 182 -9.50 18.28 -19.08
CA GLU A 182 -9.20 18.00 -17.67
C GLU A 182 -10.43 17.58 -16.84
N PRO A 183 -11.59 18.28 -16.90
CA PRO A 183 -12.75 17.86 -16.13
C PRO A 183 -13.33 16.50 -16.57
N LEU A 184 -13.09 16.09 -17.82
CA LEU A 184 -13.51 14.77 -18.31
C LEU A 184 -12.53 13.69 -17.81
N TYR A 185 -11.24 13.98 -17.79
CA TYR A 185 -10.22 13.09 -17.22
C TYR A 185 -10.51 12.84 -15.73
N GLY A 186 -10.68 13.90 -14.91
CA GLY A 186 -11.03 13.77 -13.50
C GLY A 186 -12.35 13.00 -13.28
N LEU A 187 -13.39 13.23 -14.11
CA LEU A 187 -14.63 12.47 -14.03
C LEU A 187 -14.41 10.98 -14.29
N ILE A 188 -13.54 10.62 -15.22
CA ILE A 188 -13.23 9.21 -15.52
C ILE A 188 -12.43 8.60 -14.39
N MET A 189 -11.34 9.22 -13.97
CA MET A 189 -10.44 8.68 -12.96
C MET A 189 -11.07 8.70 -11.56
N ASP A 190 -11.42 9.87 -11.04
CA ASP A 190 -11.93 10.03 -9.68
C ASP A 190 -13.40 9.62 -9.54
N GLY A 191 -14.20 9.79 -10.60
CA GLY A 191 -15.61 9.46 -10.55
C GLY A 191 -15.89 8.00 -10.90
N ILE A 192 -15.49 7.55 -12.08
CA ILE A 192 -15.85 6.21 -12.58
C ILE A 192 -14.88 5.15 -12.04
N VAL A 193 -13.57 5.36 -12.18
CA VAL A 193 -12.59 4.34 -11.81
C VAL A 193 -12.57 4.15 -10.30
N ALA A 194 -12.41 5.22 -9.52
CA ALA A 194 -12.44 5.16 -8.07
C ALA A 194 -13.79 4.67 -7.53
N GLY A 195 -14.91 5.19 -8.07
CA GLY A 195 -16.25 4.78 -7.65
C GLY A 195 -16.58 3.32 -7.98
N VAL A 196 -16.20 2.83 -9.17
CA VAL A 196 -16.39 1.42 -9.55
C VAL A 196 -15.43 0.53 -8.78
N GLY A 197 -14.17 0.96 -8.57
CA GLY A 197 -13.17 0.26 -7.78
C GLY A 197 -13.66 -0.01 -6.36
N ALA A 198 -14.18 1.01 -5.68
CA ALA A 198 -14.73 0.89 -4.32
C ALA A 198 -15.88 -0.15 -4.23
N VAL A 199 -16.73 -0.25 -5.27
CA VAL A 199 -17.82 -1.25 -5.30
C VAL A 199 -17.27 -2.64 -5.65
N LEU A 200 -16.40 -2.73 -6.65
CA LEU A 200 -15.86 -4.01 -7.12
C LEU A 200 -14.87 -4.63 -6.12
N GLY A 201 -14.28 -3.85 -5.23
CA GLY A 201 -13.45 -4.34 -4.13
C GLY A 201 -14.18 -5.34 -3.21
N PHE A 202 -15.51 -5.24 -3.08
CA PHE A 202 -16.31 -6.23 -2.32
C PHE A 202 -16.65 -7.50 -3.11
N VAL A 203 -16.54 -7.48 -4.43
CA VAL A 203 -16.95 -8.61 -5.29
C VAL A 203 -16.12 -9.86 -5.01
N PRO A 204 -14.79 -9.84 -4.88
CA PRO A 204 -14.00 -11.02 -4.57
C PRO A 204 -14.41 -11.69 -3.26
N GLN A 205 -14.66 -10.92 -2.21
CA GLN A 205 -15.12 -11.44 -0.92
C GLN A 205 -16.48 -12.13 -1.03
N MET A 206 -17.43 -11.52 -1.75
CA MET A 206 -18.74 -12.11 -2.01
C MET A 206 -18.64 -13.39 -2.85
N LEU A 207 -17.76 -13.40 -3.84
CA LEU A 207 -17.52 -14.53 -4.71
C LEU A 207 -16.96 -15.73 -3.94
N VAL A 208 -15.97 -15.49 -3.08
CA VAL A 208 -15.42 -16.50 -2.16
C VAL A 208 -16.52 -17.06 -1.26
N LEU A 209 -17.36 -16.20 -0.67
CA LEU A 209 -18.49 -16.62 0.15
C LEU A 209 -19.45 -17.53 -0.62
N PHE A 210 -19.83 -17.16 -1.84
CA PHE A 210 -20.72 -17.96 -2.67
C PHE A 210 -20.11 -19.30 -3.09
N ILE A 211 -18.82 -19.35 -3.39
CA ILE A 211 -18.12 -20.59 -3.69
C ILE A 211 -18.16 -21.54 -2.49
N PHE A 212 -17.92 -21.03 -1.28
CA PHE A 212 -18.01 -21.85 -0.06
C PHE A 212 -19.43 -22.32 0.24
N LEU A 213 -20.44 -21.46 0.03
CA LEU A 213 -21.85 -21.85 0.18
C LEU A 213 -22.23 -22.93 -0.83
N ALA A 214 -21.85 -22.79 -2.09
CA ALA A 214 -22.08 -23.79 -3.12
C ALA A 214 -21.39 -25.13 -2.80
N PHE A 215 -20.17 -25.08 -2.26
CA PHE A 215 -19.44 -26.28 -1.79
C PHE A 215 -20.18 -26.96 -0.64
N LEU A 216 -20.67 -26.21 0.36
CA LEU A 216 -21.43 -26.75 1.49
C LEU A 216 -22.76 -27.36 1.02
N GLU A 217 -23.42 -26.76 0.03
CA GLU A 217 -24.63 -27.30 -0.58
C GLU A 217 -24.34 -28.60 -1.34
N ALA A 218 -23.28 -28.61 -2.17
CA ALA A 218 -22.87 -29.80 -2.92
C ALA A 218 -22.48 -30.98 -2.02
N CYS A 219 -21.89 -30.72 -0.84
CA CYS A 219 -21.59 -31.73 0.16
C CYS A 219 -22.81 -32.23 0.93
N GLY A 220 -24.02 -31.73 0.62
CA GLY A 220 -25.26 -32.13 1.30
C GLY A 220 -25.32 -31.69 2.77
N TYR A 221 -24.50 -30.71 3.15
CA TYR A 221 -24.42 -30.20 4.52
C TYR A 221 -25.72 -29.49 4.93
N MET A 222 -26.34 -28.74 4.01
CA MET A 222 -27.62 -28.04 4.23
C MET A 222 -28.75 -28.99 4.53
N ALA A 223 -28.81 -30.12 3.83
CA ALA A 223 -29.85 -31.15 4.05
C ALA A 223 -29.73 -31.83 5.43
N ARG A 224 -28.47 -31.99 5.94
CA ARG A 224 -28.22 -32.56 7.27
C ARG A 224 -28.55 -31.59 8.40
N ILE A 225 -28.36 -30.28 8.20
CA ILE A 225 -28.74 -29.26 9.20
C ILE A 225 -30.25 -29.17 9.31
N ALA A 226 -30.96 -29.15 8.19
CA ALA A 226 -32.42 -29.11 8.18
C ALA A 226 -33.02 -30.29 8.95
N PHE A 227 -32.44 -31.48 8.81
CA PHE A 227 -32.88 -32.69 9.53
C PHE A 227 -32.57 -32.69 11.05
N ILE A 228 -31.61 -31.89 11.50
CA ILE A 228 -31.24 -31.77 12.94
C ILE A 228 -32.08 -30.69 13.64
N MET A 229 -32.59 -29.72 12.86
CA MET A 229 -33.38 -28.60 13.40
C MET A 229 -34.89 -28.85 13.39
N ASP A 230 -35.35 -29.94 12.78
CA ASP A 230 -36.73 -30.41 12.79
C ASP A 230 -36.93 -31.48 13.89
#